data_29c896cb14053f808a18357d0bc54863
#
_entry.id   29c896cb14053f808a18357d0bc54863
#
_cell.length_a   1.000
_cell.length_b   1.000
_cell.length_c   1.000
_cell.angle_alpha   90.00
_cell.angle_beta   90.00
_cell.angle_gamma   90.00
#
_symmetry.space_group_name_H-M   'P 1'
#
loop_
_entity.id
_entity.type
_entity.pdbx_description
1 polymer ?
#
loop_
_entity_poly.entity_id
_entity_poly.type
_entity_poly.pdbx_seq_one_letter_code
_entity_poly.pdbx_strand_id
1 'polypeptide(L)'
;MLNVVVIGYVWPEPNSSAAGQNMLAIIKRCLSADFNVTFLTAATDSDHKEDLTALGVDVHSVALNCSSFNSQIAHIKPDVVIFDRYMTEEQFSWRVKEACPDALRVLNTEDLHSLRQARHEAVKQDNDARLAQLNSELAQREVAAILRSDLTLVISKREMALLTEHYGVPRAQLQYHPLVVGKTPLVTLPFEERAHFVHIGNFRHAPNWDAVLQLKQSIWPEIRKALPKAELHIYGAYPPKKATQLHNEKQGFLVKGWAENVESIMLSAKVLIAPLRFGAGIKGKLIDAMRCATPSITTWIGAEGIISAASIIANSSIQEIDDPKQLAQWPGALCSANTTDAAVIQDYVRQAVALHNDKSTWDSASNLTATILSSFESEQPEVPLIEKITGLKQSLNTHRNGL
;
A
#
# COMPACT_ATOMS: atom_id res chain seq x y z
N MET A 1 -17.06 -22.08 15.14
CA MET A 1 -15.69 -21.95 14.62
C MET A 1 -15.77 -22.04 13.11
N LEU A 2 -15.26 -21.05 12.38
CA LEU A 2 -15.28 -21.05 10.90
C LEU A 2 -13.97 -21.56 10.35
N ASN A 3 -14.03 -22.28 9.23
CA ASN A 3 -12.87 -22.67 8.44
C ASN A 3 -12.61 -21.59 7.37
N VAL A 4 -11.50 -20.88 7.48
CA VAL A 4 -11.10 -19.81 6.58
C VAL A 4 -9.93 -20.27 5.74
N VAL A 5 -10.07 -20.19 4.43
CA VAL A 5 -8.96 -20.39 3.49
C VAL A 5 -8.52 -19.04 2.95
N VAL A 6 -7.23 -18.75 3.03
CA VAL A 6 -6.61 -17.60 2.36
C VAL A 6 -5.83 -18.12 1.16
N ILE A 7 -6.14 -17.64 -0.05
CA ILE A 7 -5.37 -17.98 -1.25
C ILE A 7 -4.45 -16.80 -1.56
N GLY A 8 -3.17 -16.95 -1.19
CA GLY A 8 -2.16 -15.91 -1.33
C GLY A 8 -1.58 -15.86 -2.74
N TYR A 9 -1.56 -14.67 -3.35
CA TYR A 9 -0.82 -14.42 -4.58
C TYR A 9 0.70 -14.50 -4.35
N VAL A 10 1.12 -13.98 -3.19
CA VAL A 10 2.50 -14.05 -2.68
C VAL A 10 2.47 -14.43 -1.21
N TRP A 11 3.63 -14.77 -0.65
CA TRP A 11 3.78 -14.93 0.79
C TRP A 11 3.59 -13.58 1.51
N PRO A 12 2.95 -13.55 2.68
CA PRO A 12 2.95 -12.36 3.54
C PRO A 12 4.37 -12.03 4.01
N GLU A 13 4.88 -10.87 3.61
CA GLU A 13 6.18 -10.35 3.99
C GLU A 13 6.02 -9.00 4.70
N PRO A 14 5.73 -8.98 6.01
CA PRO A 14 5.38 -7.76 6.73
C PRO A 14 6.52 -6.72 6.78
N ASN A 15 7.77 -7.18 6.71
CA ASN A 15 8.94 -6.30 6.70
C ASN A 15 9.37 -5.86 5.27
N SER A 16 8.66 -6.31 4.24
CA SER A 16 8.98 -5.98 2.84
C SER A 16 7.89 -5.16 2.15
N SER A 17 6.65 -5.20 2.62
CA SER A 17 5.54 -4.50 1.98
C SER A 17 4.34 -4.25 2.91
N ALA A 18 3.61 -3.16 2.66
CA ALA A 18 2.33 -2.89 3.31
C ALA A 18 1.28 -3.97 3.02
N ALA A 19 1.29 -4.55 1.81
CA ALA A 19 0.43 -5.67 1.44
C ALA A 19 0.70 -6.91 2.30
N GLY A 20 1.97 -7.22 2.59
CA GLY A 20 2.35 -8.29 3.50
C GLY A 20 1.88 -8.04 4.93
N GLN A 21 1.97 -6.81 5.41
CA GLN A 21 1.43 -6.40 6.73
C GLN A 21 -0.09 -6.54 6.78
N ASN A 22 -0.78 -6.09 5.73
CA ASN A 22 -2.24 -6.16 5.64
C ASN A 22 -2.74 -7.60 5.63
N MET A 23 -2.17 -8.47 4.80
CA MET A 23 -2.54 -9.88 4.74
C MET A 23 -2.28 -10.59 6.07
N LEU A 24 -1.13 -10.36 6.69
CA LEU A 24 -0.83 -10.90 8.01
C LEU A 24 -1.82 -10.41 9.07
N ALA A 25 -2.24 -9.15 9.01
CA ALA A 25 -3.24 -8.60 9.93
C ALA A 25 -4.61 -9.26 9.75
N ILE A 26 -5.04 -9.55 8.51
CA ILE A 26 -6.27 -10.31 8.22
C ILE A 26 -6.19 -11.71 8.84
N ILE A 27 -5.09 -12.43 8.61
CA ILE A 27 -4.85 -13.76 9.16
C ILE A 27 -4.91 -13.73 10.69
N LYS A 28 -4.18 -12.82 11.33
CA LYS A 28 -4.16 -12.68 12.80
C LYS A 28 -5.53 -12.35 13.38
N ARG A 29 -6.36 -11.54 12.70
CA ARG A 29 -7.74 -11.28 13.12
C ARG A 29 -8.61 -12.52 13.06
N CYS A 30 -8.47 -13.36 12.02
CA CYS A 30 -9.19 -14.63 11.92
C CYS A 30 -8.77 -15.59 13.05
N LEU A 31 -7.47 -15.72 13.31
CA LEU A 31 -6.96 -16.55 14.43
C LEU A 31 -7.46 -16.05 15.78
N SER A 32 -7.46 -14.72 16.01
CA SER A 32 -7.95 -14.11 17.26
C SER A 32 -9.47 -14.28 17.48
N ALA A 33 -10.20 -14.64 16.43
CA ALA A 33 -11.63 -14.96 16.47
C ALA A 33 -11.89 -16.48 16.58
N ASP A 34 -10.85 -17.25 16.91
CA ASP A 34 -10.89 -18.73 17.01
C ASP A 34 -11.32 -19.40 15.68
N PHE A 35 -10.95 -18.83 14.53
CA PHE A 35 -11.16 -19.47 13.24
C PHE A 35 -9.99 -20.38 12.89
N ASN A 36 -10.28 -21.52 12.26
CA ASN A 36 -9.26 -22.36 11.65
C ASN A 36 -8.79 -21.70 10.34
N VAL A 37 -7.51 -21.39 10.22
CA VAL A 37 -6.98 -20.70 9.04
C VAL A 37 -6.06 -21.63 8.26
N THR A 38 -6.35 -21.77 6.99
CA THR A 38 -5.48 -22.46 6.01
C THR A 38 -4.97 -21.44 4.99
N PHE A 39 -3.67 -21.40 4.75
CA PHE A 39 -3.05 -20.57 3.73
C PHE A 39 -2.63 -21.42 2.54
N LEU A 40 -3.15 -21.11 1.36
CA LEU A 40 -2.84 -21.77 0.08
C LEU A 40 -2.08 -20.80 -0.82
N THR A 41 -0.98 -21.26 -1.44
CA THR A 41 -0.27 -20.40 -2.41
C THR A 41 0.45 -21.24 -3.47
N ALA A 42 0.54 -20.68 -4.68
CA ALA A 42 1.40 -21.18 -5.76
C ALA A 42 2.74 -20.42 -5.84
N ALA A 43 2.96 -19.45 -4.96
CA ALA A 43 4.17 -18.65 -4.96
C ALA A 43 5.39 -19.49 -4.53
N THR A 44 6.52 -19.24 -5.16
CA THR A 44 7.81 -19.77 -4.72
C THR A 44 8.14 -19.27 -3.32
N ASP A 45 8.95 -20.01 -2.60
CA ASP A 45 9.38 -19.67 -1.26
C ASP A 45 10.13 -18.32 -1.21
N SER A 46 10.12 -17.69 -0.05
CA SER A 46 10.69 -16.36 0.16
C SER A 46 11.44 -16.30 1.49
N ASP A 47 12.64 -15.70 1.46
CA ASP A 47 13.49 -15.51 2.64
C ASP A 47 12.91 -14.50 3.65
N HIS A 48 11.94 -13.69 3.23
CA HIS A 48 11.34 -12.62 4.05
C HIS A 48 9.90 -12.90 4.47
N LYS A 49 9.38 -14.10 4.17
CA LYS A 49 8.02 -14.49 4.54
C LYS A 49 7.86 -14.63 6.06
N GLU A 50 6.65 -14.35 6.52
CA GLU A 50 6.23 -14.69 7.88
C GLU A 50 6.14 -16.21 8.07
N ASP A 51 6.53 -16.72 9.22
CA ASP A 51 6.30 -18.11 9.58
C ASP A 51 4.84 -18.31 10.03
N LEU A 52 3.97 -18.52 9.04
CA LEU A 52 2.54 -18.73 9.28
C LEU A 52 2.26 -20.00 10.12
N THR A 53 3.10 -21.02 9.98
CA THR A 53 2.95 -22.27 10.72
C THR A 53 3.17 -22.06 12.21
N ALA A 54 4.16 -21.23 12.58
CA ALA A 54 4.39 -20.85 13.98
C ALA A 54 3.21 -20.04 14.58
N LEU A 55 2.37 -19.42 13.74
CA LEU A 55 1.15 -18.75 14.16
C LEU A 55 -0.07 -19.68 14.29
N GLY A 56 0.08 -20.96 13.95
CA GLY A 56 -1.03 -21.93 13.98
C GLY A 56 -1.86 -21.97 12.69
N VAL A 57 -1.30 -21.53 11.56
CA VAL A 57 -1.94 -21.60 10.24
C VAL A 57 -1.52 -22.87 9.52
N ASP A 58 -2.45 -23.61 8.95
CA ASP A 58 -2.16 -24.72 8.06
C ASP A 58 -1.71 -24.18 6.69
N VAL A 59 -0.51 -24.58 6.25
CA VAL A 59 0.08 -24.03 5.02
C VAL A 59 0.26 -25.12 3.97
N HIS A 60 -0.29 -24.90 2.77
CA HIS A 60 -0.14 -25.83 1.65
C HIS A 60 0.15 -25.11 0.33
N SER A 61 0.90 -25.78 -0.52
CA SER A 61 1.08 -25.35 -1.91
C SER A 61 -0.12 -25.74 -2.78
N VAL A 62 -0.40 -24.95 -3.80
CA VAL A 62 -1.39 -25.23 -4.84
C VAL A 62 -0.75 -25.15 -6.22
N ALA A 63 -1.23 -25.98 -7.13
CA ALA A 63 -0.80 -25.92 -8.53
C ALA A 63 -1.76 -25.03 -9.33
N LEU A 64 -1.19 -24.12 -10.13
CA LEU A 64 -1.95 -23.32 -11.08
C LEU A 64 -2.50 -24.20 -12.21
N ASN A 65 -3.71 -23.89 -12.67
CA ASN A 65 -4.37 -24.56 -13.79
C ASN A 65 -4.47 -26.10 -13.63
N CYS A 66 -4.55 -26.59 -12.39
CA CYS A 66 -4.60 -28.02 -12.07
C CYS A 66 -5.90 -28.38 -11.34
N SER A 67 -6.51 -29.50 -11.72
CA SER A 67 -7.74 -30.01 -11.07
C SER A 67 -7.49 -30.52 -9.63
N SER A 68 -6.23 -30.73 -9.22
CA SER A 68 -5.90 -31.09 -7.84
C SER A 68 -6.42 -30.08 -6.80
N PHE A 69 -6.50 -28.81 -7.17
CA PHE A 69 -7.09 -27.77 -6.33
C PHE A 69 -8.55 -28.07 -5.95
N ASN A 70 -9.35 -28.60 -6.90
CA ASN A 70 -10.76 -28.90 -6.63
C ASN A 70 -10.90 -29.96 -5.51
N SER A 71 -10.08 -30.99 -5.54
CA SER A 71 -10.06 -32.02 -4.48
C SER A 71 -9.54 -31.48 -3.15
N GLN A 72 -8.52 -30.61 -3.21
CA GLN A 72 -7.95 -29.99 -2.02
C GLN A 72 -8.95 -29.06 -1.33
N ILE A 73 -9.61 -28.17 -2.05
CA ILE A 73 -10.60 -27.23 -1.48
C ILE A 73 -11.84 -27.94 -0.99
N ALA A 74 -12.29 -29.00 -1.69
CA ALA A 74 -13.40 -29.83 -1.27
C ALA A 74 -13.10 -30.62 0.02
N HIS A 75 -11.83 -31.01 0.24
CA HIS A 75 -11.40 -31.68 1.47
C HIS A 75 -11.36 -30.72 2.66
N ILE A 76 -10.85 -29.48 2.47
CA ILE A 76 -10.77 -28.44 3.50
C ILE A 76 -12.16 -27.97 3.92
N LYS A 77 -13.12 -27.92 3.02
CA LYS A 77 -14.51 -27.46 3.24
C LYS A 77 -14.58 -26.08 3.92
N PRO A 78 -14.06 -25.04 3.27
CA PRO A 78 -14.05 -23.71 3.85
C PRO A 78 -15.45 -23.14 4.01
N ASP A 79 -15.66 -22.41 5.11
CA ASP A 79 -16.79 -21.50 5.27
C ASP A 79 -16.57 -20.17 4.57
N VAL A 80 -15.30 -19.74 4.52
CA VAL A 80 -14.87 -18.47 3.94
C VAL A 80 -13.61 -18.70 3.11
N VAL A 81 -13.54 -18.11 1.92
CA VAL A 81 -12.34 -18.08 1.11
C VAL A 81 -11.97 -16.62 0.84
N ILE A 82 -10.75 -16.24 1.20
CA ILE A 82 -10.19 -14.90 0.98
C ILE A 82 -9.17 -15.00 -0.15
N PHE A 83 -9.43 -14.29 -1.24
CA PHE A 83 -8.54 -14.20 -2.40
C PHE A 83 -7.63 -12.98 -2.24
N ASP A 84 -6.30 -13.18 -2.27
CA ASP A 84 -5.33 -12.10 -2.28
C ASP A 84 -5.17 -11.56 -3.70
N ARG A 85 -5.75 -10.42 -3.97
CA ARG A 85 -5.80 -9.73 -5.27
C ARG A 85 -6.70 -10.42 -6.31
N TYR A 86 -7.12 -9.64 -7.33
CA TYR A 86 -8.04 -10.11 -8.36
C TYR A 86 -7.52 -11.32 -9.14
N MET A 87 -6.17 -11.48 -9.29
CA MET A 87 -5.60 -12.60 -10.04
C MET A 87 -5.87 -13.95 -9.38
N THR A 88 -5.86 -14.01 -8.05
CA THR A 88 -6.21 -15.26 -7.35
C THR A 88 -7.70 -15.53 -7.41
N GLU A 89 -8.53 -14.49 -7.40
CA GLU A 89 -9.97 -14.63 -7.62
C GLU A 89 -10.26 -15.22 -9.01
N GLU A 90 -9.71 -14.65 -10.07
CA GLU A 90 -9.87 -15.16 -11.45
C GLU A 90 -9.42 -16.62 -11.57
N GLN A 91 -8.31 -16.97 -10.93
CA GLN A 91 -7.72 -18.30 -11.03
C GLN A 91 -8.53 -19.36 -10.29
N PHE A 92 -9.09 -19.04 -9.13
CA PHE A 92 -9.59 -20.05 -8.19
C PHE A 92 -11.08 -19.90 -7.84
N SER A 93 -11.70 -18.72 -7.96
CA SER A 93 -13.05 -18.47 -7.44
C SER A 93 -14.12 -19.36 -8.07
N TRP A 94 -14.05 -19.59 -9.38
CA TRP A 94 -15.00 -20.46 -10.06
C TRP A 94 -14.90 -21.93 -9.58
N ARG A 95 -13.71 -22.40 -9.24
CA ARG A 95 -13.47 -23.75 -8.67
C ARG A 95 -13.99 -23.84 -7.24
N VAL A 96 -13.81 -22.78 -6.45
CA VAL A 96 -14.40 -22.68 -5.10
C VAL A 96 -15.92 -22.70 -5.19
N LYS A 97 -16.51 -21.94 -6.12
CA LYS A 97 -17.96 -21.91 -6.32
C LYS A 97 -18.51 -23.29 -6.68
N GLU A 98 -17.78 -24.07 -7.49
CA GLU A 98 -18.17 -25.42 -7.90
C GLU A 98 -18.05 -26.43 -6.75
N ALA A 99 -16.91 -26.44 -6.04
CA ALA A 99 -16.60 -27.42 -5.00
C ALA A 99 -17.23 -27.10 -3.65
N CYS A 100 -17.40 -25.81 -3.33
CA CYS A 100 -17.88 -25.30 -2.02
C CYS A 100 -18.86 -24.13 -2.26
N PRO A 101 -20.06 -24.37 -2.81
CA PRO A 101 -21.00 -23.30 -3.22
C PRO A 101 -21.43 -22.43 -2.04
N ASP A 102 -21.47 -22.96 -0.84
CA ASP A 102 -21.86 -22.25 0.37
C ASP A 102 -20.70 -21.47 1.02
N ALA A 103 -19.49 -21.51 0.48
CA ALA A 103 -18.39 -20.70 0.97
C ALA A 103 -18.60 -19.21 0.65
N LEU A 104 -18.39 -18.33 1.65
CA LEU A 104 -18.34 -16.88 1.45
C LEU A 104 -17.03 -16.54 0.72
N ARG A 105 -17.13 -15.87 -0.42
CA ARG A 105 -15.98 -15.48 -1.26
C ARG A 105 -15.64 -14.02 -1.01
N VAL A 106 -14.48 -13.78 -0.42
CA VAL A 106 -13.98 -12.46 -0.07
C VAL A 106 -12.78 -12.13 -0.94
N LEU A 107 -12.79 -10.99 -1.61
CA LEU A 107 -11.64 -10.48 -2.33
C LEU A 107 -10.93 -9.41 -1.48
N ASN A 108 -9.63 -9.55 -1.28
CA ASN A 108 -8.77 -8.50 -0.76
C ASN A 108 -8.01 -7.86 -1.93
N THR A 109 -8.34 -6.62 -2.29
CA THR A 109 -7.75 -5.96 -3.47
C THR A 109 -6.30 -5.57 -3.25
N GLU A 110 -5.90 -5.30 -2.01
CA GLU A 110 -4.70 -4.54 -1.64
C GLU A 110 -4.79 -3.11 -2.18
N ASP A 111 -4.33 -2.86 -3.40
CA ASP A 111 -4.61 -1.65 -4.17
C ASP A 111 -5.31 -2.01 -5.49
N LEU A 112 -5.91 -1.05 -6.15
CA LEU A 112 -6.46 -1.26 -7.48
C LEU A 112 -5.33 -1.30 -8.52
N HIS A 113 -5.03 -2.50 -8.99
CA HIS A 113 -3.98 -2.77 -9.98
C HIS A 113 -4.24 -2.04 -11.30
N SER A 114 -5.50 -1.97 -11.72
CA SER A 114 -5.92 -1.26 -12.92
C SER A 114 -5.64 0.23 -12.82
N LEU A 115 -5.95 0.86 -11.68
CA LEU A 115 -5.66 2.27 -11.43
C LEU A 115 -4.14 2.53 -11.45
N ARG A 116 -3.36 1.68 -10.78
CA ARG A 116 -1.90 1.79 -10.76
C ARG A 116 -1.30 1.67 -12.16
N GLN A 117 -1.78 0.71 -12.96
CA GLN A 117 -1.31 0.53 -14.33
C GLN A 117 -1.72 1.69 -15.23
N ALA A 118 -2.96 2.14 -15.17
CA ALA A 118 -3.43 3.27 -15.97
C ALA A 118 -2.62 4.54 -15.70
N ARG A 119 -2.32 4.83 -14.43
CA ARG A 119 -1.43 5.94 -14.03
C ARG A 119 0.00 5.75 -14.52
N HIS A 120 0.52 4.53 -14.49
CA HIS A 120 1.86 4.22 -15.02
C HIS A 120 1.93 4.48 -16.52
N GLU A 121 0.92 4.06 -17.29
CA GLU A 121 0.87 4.28 -18.73
C GLU A 121 0.73 5.78 -19.06
N ALA A 122 -0.05 6.55 -18.30
CA ALA A 122 -0.13 7.99 -18.45
C ALA A 122 1.25 8.65 -18.27
N VAL A 123 1.94 8.31 -17.18
CA VAL A 123 3.29 8.84 -16.88
C VAL A 123 4.32 8.45 -17.94
N LYS A 124 4.26 7.25 -18.52
CA LYS A 124 5.12 6.84 -19.63
C LYS A 124 4.92 7.65 -20.91
N GLN A 125 3.74 8.22 -21.08
CA GLN A 125 3.39 9.10 -22.20
C GLN A 125 3.63 10.58 -21.89
N ASP A 126 4.42 10.88 -20.84
CA ASP A 126 4.67 12.22 -20.33
C ASP A 126 3.40 13.00 -19.92
N ASN A 127 2.33 12.27 -19.60
CA ASN A 127 1.09 12.83 -19.09
C ASN A 127 1.06 12.82 -17.56
N ASP A 128 0.21 13.68 -16.98
CA ASP A 128 -0.10 13.60 -15.55
C ASP A 128 -0.86 12.30 -15.22
N ALA A 129 -0.53 11.66 -14.11
CA ALA A 129 -1.22 10.46 -13.66
C ALA A 129 -2.74 10.65 -13.42
N ARG A 130 -3.20 11.91 -13.25
CA ARG A 130 -4.62 12.27 -13.17
C ARG A 130 -5.37 12.05 -14.50
N LEU A 131 -4.66 12.05 -15.62
CA LEU A 131 -5.21 11.81 -16.96
C LEU A 131 -5.25 10.32 -17.34
N ALA A 132 -5.08 9.42 -16.36
CA ALA A 132 -5.06 7.99 -16.57
C ALA A 132 -6.39 7.48 -17.17
N GLN A 133 -6.28 6.57 -18.16
CA GLN A 133 -7.42 5.92 -18.80
C GLN A 133 -7.99 4.81 -17.88
N LEU A 134 -9.12 5.10 -17.21
CA LEU A 134 -9.68 4.21 -16.20
C LEU A 134 -10.39 2.98 -16.81
N ASN A 135 -10.88 3.06 -18.06
CA ASN A 135 -11.64 2.00 -18.72
C ASN A 135 -10.72 1.08 -19.56
N SER A 136 -9.73 0.47 -18.92
CA SER A 136 -8.83 -0.49 -19.56
C SER A 136 -9.38 -1.92 -19.48
N GLU A 137 -8.82 -2.84 -20.29
CA GLU A 137 -9.11 -4.28 -20.18
C GLU A 137 -8.80 -4.82 -18.76
N LEU A 138 -7.69 -4.33 -18.16
CA LEU A 138 -7.34 -4.69 -16.80
C LEU A 138 -8.40 -4.21 -15.79
N ALA A 139 -8.95 -3.00 -15.98
CA ALA A 139 -10.03 -2.50 -15.12
C ALA A 139 -11.29 -3.37 -15.25
N GLN A 140 -11.65 -3.80 -16.46
CA GLN A 140 -12.76 -4.70 -16.67
C GLN A 140 -12.57 -6.03 -15.94
N ARG A 141 -11.38 -6.61 -15.99
CA ARG A 141 -11.04 -7.86 -15.30
C ARG A 141 -11.11 -7.70 -13.77
N GLU A 142 -10.50 -6.65 -13.26
CA GLU A 142 -10.47 -6.38 -11.81
C GLU A 142 -11.87 -6.09 -11.26
N VAL A 143 -12.67 -5.26 -11.94
CA VAL A 143 -14.06 -5.00 -11.58
C VAL A 143 -14.90 -6.27 -11.68
N ALA A 144 -14.71 -7.11 -12.70
CA ALA A 144 -15.40 -8.39 -12.82
C ALA A 144 -15.05 -9.33 -11.64
N ALA A 145 -13.80 -9.37 -11.17
CA ALA A 145 -13.42 -10.13 -9.98
C ALA A 145 -14.12 -9.60 -8.71
N ILE A 146 -14.22 -8.28 -8.57
CA ILE A 146 -14.97 -7.63 -7.48
C ILE A 146 -16.43 -8.05 -7.53
N LEU A 147 -17.09 -7.95 -8.69
CA LEU A 147 -18.50 -8.26 -8.85
C LEU A 147 -18.84 -9.75 -8.67
N ARG A 148 -17.87 -10.67 -8.89
CA ARG A 148 -18.05 -12.10 -8.62
C ARG A 148 -17.87 -12.46 -7.15
N SER A 149 -17.27 -11.58 -6.35
CA SER A 149 -17.03 -11.78 -4.91
C SER A 149 -18.26 -11.39 -4.09
N ASP A 150 -18.50 -12.07 -3.01
CA ASP A 150 -19.61 -11.74 -2.09
C ASP A 150 -19.28 -10.51 -1.24
N LEU A 151 -17.97 -10.26 -0.99
CA LEU A 151 -17.44 -9.11 -0.28
C LEU A 151 -16.05 -8.76 -0.84
N THR A 152 -15.77 -7.47 -0.97
CA THR A 152 -14.44 -6.97 -1.37
C THR A 152 -13.89 -6.02 -0.31
N LEU A 153 -12.68 -6.30 0.16
CA LEU A 153 -11.95 -5.46 1.11
C LEU A 153 -11.14 -4.43 0.34
N VAL A 154 -11.32 -3.16 0.68
CA VAL A 154 -10.66 -2.03 0.02
C VAL A 154 -9.97 -1.17 1.07
N ILE A 155 -8.65 -0.96 0.94
CA ILE A 155 -7.84 -0.25 1.94
C ILE A 155 -7.93 1.28 1.84
N SER A 156 -8.50 1.81 0.76
CA SER A 156 -8.56 3.24 0.47
C SER A 156 -9.99 3.69 0.23
N LYS A 157 -10.46 4.70 0.99
CA LYS A 157 -11.75 5.33 0.73
C LYS A 157 -11.83 5.98 -0.66
N ARG A 158 -10.69 6.46 -1.18
CA ARG A 158 -10.59 7.00 -2.53
C ARG A 158 -10.88 5.91 -3.57
N GLU A 159 -10.33 4.72 -3.39
CA GLU A 159 -10.60 3.58 -4.28
C GLU A 159 -12.03 3.08 -4.12
N MET A 160 -12.59 3.10 -2.90
CA MET A 160 -14.00 2.81 -2.70
C MET A 160 -14.92 3.76 -3.47
N ALA A 161 -14.64 5.08 -3.42
CA ALA A 161 -15.37 6.08 -4.20
C ALA A 161 -15.24 5.81 -5.71
N LEU A 162 -14.04 5.52 -6.21
CA LEU A 162 -13.82 5.16 -7.61
C LEU A 162 -14.65 3.93 -8.02
N LEU A 163 -14.66 2.89 -7.20
CA LEU A 163 -15.43 1.67 -7.46
C LEU A 163 -16.92 1.91 -7.50
N THR A 164 -17.45 2.74 -6.59
CA THR A 164 -18.89 3.01 -6.53
C THR A 164 -19.35 4.04 -7.56
N GLU A 165 -18.63 5.14 -7.72
CA GLU A 165 -19.06 6.30 -8.52
C GLU A 165 -18.73 6.14 -10.00
N HIS A 166 -17.56 5.56 -10.33
CA HIS A 166 -17.13 5.41 -11.73
C HIS A 166 -17.49 4.03 -12.29
N TYR A 167 -17.25 2.94 -11.53
CA TYR A 167 -17.51 1.59 -12.00
C TYR A 167 -18.88 1.03 -11.61
N GLY A 168 -19.66 1.73 -10.79
CA GLY A 168 -21.00 1.32 -10.39
C GLY A 168 -21.04 0.06 -9.52
N VAL A 169 -19.96 -0.27 -8.81
CA VAL A 169 -19.91 -1.44 -7.91
C VAL A 169 -20.89 -1.21 -6.75
N PRO A 170 -21.80 -2.16 -6.45
CA PRO A 170 -22.73 -2.02 -5.32
C PRO A 170 -21.99 -1.82 -3.99
N ARG A 171 -22.40 -0.79 -3.24
CA ARG A 171 -21.76 -0.48 -1.92
C ARG A 171 -21.84 -1.67 -0.96
N ALA A 172 -22.88 -2.51 -1.07
CA ALA A 172 -23.07 -3.70 -0.24
C ALA A 172 -21.98 -4.76 -0.43
N GLN A 173 -21.29 -4.78 -1.60
CA GLN A 173 -20.16 -5.67 -1.89
C GLN A 173 -18.82 -5.14 -1.38
N LEU A 174 -18.75 -3.88 -0.93
CA LEU A 174 -17.51 -3.24 -0.54
C LEU A 174 -17.42 -3.07 0.99
N GLN A 175 -16.27 -3.37 1.53
CA GLN A 175 -15.92 -3.14 2.93
C GLN A 175 -14.64 -2.31 2.99
N TYR A 176 -14.73 -1.13 3.62
CA TYR A 176 -13.52 -0.40 3.96
C TYR A 176 -12.71 -1.22 4.98
N HIS A 177 -11.47 -1.47 4.65
CA HIS A 177 -10.55 -2.26 5.46
C HIS A 177 -9.23 -1.48 5.58
N PRO A 178 -9.14 -0.55 6.55
CA PRO A 178 -7.97 0.31 6.67
C PRO A 178 -6.70 -0.49 6.91
N LEU A 179 -5.61 0.00 6.34
CA LEU A 179 -4.28 -0.54 6.63
C LEU A 179 -4.01 -0.48 8.13
N VAL A 180 -3.55 -1.59 8.69
CA VAL A 180 -3.20 -1.64 10.11
C VAL A 180 -1.93 -0.84 10.35
N VAL A 181 -2.07 0.21 11.15
CA VAL A 181 -0.93 1.00 11.60
C VAL A 181 -0.23 0.27 12.75
N GLY A 182 1.08 0.08 12.64
CA GLY A 182 1.88 -0.49 13.73
C GLY A 182 1.90 0.44 14.95
N LYS A 183 2.36 -0.05 16.09
CA LYS A 183 2.50 0.78 17.30
C LYS A 183 3.46 1.93 17.05
N THR A 184 3.10 3.12 17.53
CA THR A 184 4.02 4.27 17.55
C THR A 184 5.13 4.00 18.56
N PRO A 185 6.40 4.26 18.22
CA PRO A 185 7.52 4.14 19.16
C PRO A 185 7.29 5.00 20.41
N LEU A 186 7.69 4.48 21.58
CA LEU A 186 7.56 5.21 22.86
C LEU A 186 8.47 6.45 22.90
N VAL A 187 9.57 6.41 22.18
CA VAL A 187 10.55 7.49 22.12
C VAL A 187 10.91 7.76 20.67
N THR A 188 10.85 9.02 20.28
CA THR A 188 11.33 9.50 18.97
C THR A 188 12.60 10.30 19.15
N LEU A 189 13.50 10.25 18.16
CA LEU A 189 14.74 11.02 18.21
C LEU A 189 14.49 12.49 17.84
N PRO A 190 15.13 13.46 18.53
CA PRO A 190 15.06 14.86 18.18
C PRO A 190 15.84 15.16 16.89
N PHE A 191 15.66 16.39 16.36
CA PHE A 191 16.28 16.84 15.11
C PHE A 191 17.80 16.63 15.08
N GLU A 192 18.50 16.91 16.18
CA GLU A 192 19.95 16.86 16.29
C GLU A 192 20.53 15.44 16.21
N GLU A 193 19.74 14.45 16.60
CA GLU A 193 20.14 13.04 16.60
C GLU A 193 19.78 12.32 15.31
N ARG A 194 19.09 13.00 14.38
CA ARG A 194 18.70 12.44 13.09
C ARG A 194 19.66 12.86 12.00
N ALA A 195 19.87 11.94 11.07
CA ALA A 195 20.73 12.16 9.91
C ALA A 195 20.08 11.55 8.66
N HIS A 196 20.59 11.91 7.51
CA HIS A 196 20.26 11.34 6.21
C HIS A 196 18.83 11.60 5.71
N PHE A 197 18.74 11.60 4.40
CA PHE A 197 17.48 11.33 3.70
C PHE A 197 17.32 9.83 3.53
N VAL A 198 16.08 9.35 3.58
CA VAL A 198 15.78 7.94 3.33
C VAL A 198 14.72 7.80 2.24
N HIS A 199 14.86 6.80 1.39
CA HIS A 199 13.80 6.27 0.55
C HIS A 199 13.69 4.77 0.81
N ILE A 200 12.46 4.27 0.95
CA ILE A 200 12.22 2.85 1.20
C ILE A 200 11.11 2.31 0.31
N GLY A 201 11.29 1.10 -0.21
CA GLY A 201 10.24 0.40 -0.96
C GLY A 201 10.76 -0.82 -1.70
N ASN A 202 9.92 -1.83 -1.82
CA ASN A 202 10.22 -3.04 -2.57
C ASN A 202 10.55 -2.69 -4.03
N PHE A 203 11.74 -3.09 -4.50
CA PHE A 203 12.23 -2.78 -5.85
C PHE A 203 11.44 -3.48 -6.97
N ARG A 204 10.71 -4.56 -6.68
CA ARG A 204 9.83 -5.22 -7.64
C ARG A 204 8.56 -4.42 -7.94
N HIS A 205 8.23 -3.44 -7.09
CA HIS A 205 7.06 -2.59 -7.24
C HIS A 205 7.41 -1.37 -8.11
N ALA A 206 6.81 -1.27 -9.29
CA ALA A 206 7.16 -0.27 -10.30
C ALA A 206 7.19 1.19 -9.79
N PRO A 207 6.23 1.68 -8.98
CA PRO A 207 6.29 3.04 -8.43
C PRO A 207 7.54 3.31 -7.58
N ASN A 208 8.02 2.32 -6.83
CA ASN A 208 9.23 2.47 -6.02
C ASN A 208 10.48 2.54 -6.88
N TRP A 209 10.57 1.66 -7.89
CA TRP A 209 11.68 1.67 -8.83
C TRP A 209 11.76 2.99 -9.61
N ASP A 210 10.63 3.49 -10.10
CA ASP A 210 10.53 4.78 -10.75
C ASP A 210 11.01 5.91 -9.82
N ALA A 211 10.55 5.95 -8.58
CA ALA A 211 10.98 6.96 -7.60
C ALA A 211 12.49 6.94 -7.37
N VAL A 212 13.11 5.74 -7.26
CA VAL A 212 14.58 5.61 -7.14
C VAL A 212 15.29 6.18 -8.36
N LEU A 213 14.77 5.97 -9.56
CA LEU A 213 15.34 6.56 -10.80
C LEU A 213 15.19 8.08 -10.83
N GLN A 214 14.03 8.63 -10.45
CA GLN A 214 13.82 10.09 -10.35
C GLN A 214 14.78 10.72 -9.32
N LEU A 215 14.95 10.07 -8.17
CA LEU A 215 15.92 10.51 -7.18
C LEU A 215 17.33 10.51 -7.74
N LYS A 216 17.76 9.42 -8.39
CA LYS A 216 19.12 9.29 -8.91
C LYS A 216 19.45 10.25 -10.02
N GLN A 217 18.51 10.44 -10.97
CA GLN A 217 18.77 11.13 -12.23
C GLN A 217 18.53 12.64 -12.15
N SER A 218 17.50 13.05 -11.37
CA SER A 218 17.01 14.42 -11.42
C SER A 218 17.05 15.14 -10.07
N ILE A 219 16.53 14.54 -9.01
CA ILE A 219 16.28 15.25 -7.75
C ILE A 219 17.53 15.28 -6.87
N TRP A 220 18.13 14.13 -6.59
CA TRP A 220 19.25 14.02 -5.65
C TRP A 220 20.51 14.78 -6.08
N PRO A 221 20.92 14.81 -7.34
CA PRO A 221 22.06 15.62 -7.77
C PRO A 221 21.93 17.09 -7.40
N GLU A 222 20.74 17.67 -7.51
CA GLU A 222 20.50 19.08 -7.18
C GLU A 222 20.41 19.30 -5.66
N ILE A 223 19.78 18.39 -4.91
CA ILE A 223 19.81 18.42 -3.44
C ILE A 223 21.27 18.32 -2.94
N ARG A 224 22.07 17.42 -3.51
CA ARG A 224 23.48 17.22 -3.12
C ARG A 224 24.36 18.43 -3.39
N LYS A 225 24.07 19.22 -4.44
CA LYS A 225 24.76 20.51 -4.69
C LYS A 225 24.48 21.51 -3.55
N ALA A 226 23.22 21.59 -3.10
CA ALA A 226 22.80 22.49 -2.03
C ALA A 226 23.25 22.00 -0.65
N LEU A 227 23.34 20.68 -0.45
CA LEU A 227 23.72 19.99 0.79
C LEU A 227 24.90 19.03 0.55
N PRO A 228 26.15 19.54 0.40
CA PRO A 228 27.31 18.74 -0.07
C PRO A 228 27.72 17.58 0.83
N LYS A 229 27.24 17.55 2.09
CA LYS A 229 27.54 16.48 3.07
C LYS A 229 26.34 15.54 3.31
N ALA A 230 25.16 15.85 2.77
CA ALA A 230 23.97 15.02 2.99
C ALA A 230 24.09 13.67 2.27
N GLU A 231 23.47 12.64 2.80
CA GLU A 231 23.37 11.32 2.19
C GLU A 231 21.90 10.94 1.98
N LEU A 232 21.65 10.18 0.92
CA LEU A 232 20.37 9.53 0.65
C LEU A 232 20.56 8.03 0.72
N HIS A 233 19.89 7.40 1.68
CA HIS A 233 19.90 5.97 1.88
C HIS A 233 18.67 5.34 1.21
N ILE A 234 18.91 4.40 0.29
CA ILE A 234 17.87 3.69 -0.45
C ILE A 234 17.74 2.28 0.11
N TYR A 235 16.59 2.00 0.72
CA TYR A 235 16.26 0.69 1.25
C TYR A 235 15.16 0.02 0.42
N GLY A 236 15.16 -1.30 0.40
CA GLY A 236 14.09 -2.08 -0.20
C GLY A 236 14.42 -3.55 -0.38
N ALA A 237 13.40 -4.38 -0.34
CA ALA A 237 13.52 -5.80 -0.62
C ALA A 237 13.81 -6.03 -2.12
N TYR A 238 14.52 -7.12 -2.40
CA TYR A 238 14.80 -7.62 -3.76
C TYR A 238 15.50 -6.62 -4.69
N PRO A 239 16.64 -6.01 -4.27
CA PRO A 239 17.37 -5.08 -5.11
C PRO A 239 17.95 -5.82 -6.33
N PRO A 240 17.52 -5.47 -7.56
CA PRO A 240 18.13 -6.03 -8.75
C PRO A 240 19.55 -5.47 -8.96
N LYS A 241 20.38 -6.15 -9.73
CA LYS A 241 21.75 -5.69 -10.04
C LYS A 241 21.79 -4.23 -10.51
N LYS A 242 20.83 -3.81 -11.34
CA LYS A 242 20.72 -2.43 -11.82
C LYS A 242 20.47 -1.42 -10.68
N ALA A 243 19.85 -1.81 -9.57
CA ALA A 243 19.67 -0.94 -8.41
C ALA A 243 20.96 -0.80 -7.61
N THR A 244 21.67 -1.90 -7.37
CA THR A 244 22.97 -1.86 -6.66
C THR A 244 24.03 -1.07 -7.44
N GLN A 245 23.97 -1.04 -8.77
CA GLN A 245 24.85 -0.24 -9.62
C GLN A 245 24.64 1.29 -9.47
N LEU A 246 23.49 1.72 -8.93
CA LEU A 246 23.24 3.14 -8.65
C LEU A 246 23.99 3.64 -7.42
N HIS A 247 24.52 2.74 -6.57
CA HIS A 247 25.27 3.08 -5.37
C HIS A 247 26.48 3.94 -5.70
N ASN A 248 26.64 5.07 -5.01
CA ASN A 248 27.74 6.00 -5.24
C ASN A 248 28.00 6.86 -3.99
N GLU A 249 29.01 6.48 -3.23
CA GLU A 249 29.39 7.18 -2.00
C GLU A 249 29.82 8.64 -2.24
N LYS A 250 30.52 8.92 -3.34
CA LYS A 250 30.95 10.29 -3.69
C LYS A 250 29.75 11.22 -3.93
N GLN A 251 28.65 10.66 -4.43
CA GLN A 251 27.39 11.39 -4.62
C GLN A 251 26.49 11.34 -3.38
N GLY A 252 26.87 10.63 -2.32
CA GLY A 252 26.01 10.39 -1.16
C GLY A 252 24.73 9.64 -1.50
N PHE A 253 24.72 8.82 -2.56
CA PHE A 253 23.58 8.00 -2.97
C PHE A 253 23.87 6.54 -2.61
N LEU A 254 23.33 6.07 -1.47
CA LEU A 254 23.73 4.81 -0.88
C LEU A 254 22.60 3.78 -0.97
N VAL A 255 22.76 2.79 -1.82
CA VAL A 255 21.84 1.65 -1.89
C VAL A 255 22.21 0.67 -0.78
N LYS A 256 21.32 0.53 0.21
CA LYS A 256 21.53 -0.27 1.44
C LYS A 256 20.89 -1.67 1.34
N GLY A 257 19.96 -1.87 0.40
CA GLY A 257 19.24 -3.15 0.24
C GLY A 257 18.08 -3.31 1.22
N TRP A 258 17.83 -4.55 1.63
CA TRP A 258 16.71 -4.86 2.50
C TRP A 258 16.84 -4.22 3.90
N ALA A 259 15.71 -3.76 4.42
CA ALA A 259 15.59 -3.16 5.74
C ALA A 259 15.04 -4.19 6.73
N GLU A 260 15.87 -4.68 7.62
CA GLU A 260 15.44 -5.61 8.67
C GLU A 260 14.46 -4.94 9.65
N ASN A 261 14.74 -3.68 10.00
CA ASN A 261 13.92 -2.89 10.91
C ASN A 261 13.63 -1.51 10.32
N VAL A 262 12.45 -1.36 9.73
CA VAL A 262 11.98 -0.11 9.11
C VAL A 262 11.84 1.01 10.14
N GLU A 263 11.40 0.68 11.37
CA GLU A 263 11.21 1.66 12.44
C GLU A 263 12.53 2.33 12.84
N SER A 264 13.60 1.55 13.05
CA SER A 264 14.91 2.10 13.42
C SER A 264 15.48 3.00 12.30
N ILE A 265 15.25 2.64 11.04
CA ILE A 265 15.66 3.44 9.89
C ILE A 265 14.87 4.77 9.85
N MET A 266 13.56 4.73 10.03
CA MET A 266 12.74 5.93 10.05
C MET A 266 13.08 6.83 11.25
N LEU A 267 13.29 6.26 12.45
CA LEU A 267 13.68 7.03 13.64
C LEU A 267 14.99 7.76 13.46
N SER A 268 15.98 7.16 12.80
CA SER A 268 17.29 7.77 12.55
C SER A 268 17.32 8.74 11.36
N ALA A 269 16.36 8.60 10.44
CA ALA A 269 16.28 9.46 9.26
C ALA A 269 15.78 10.87 9.61
N LYS A 270 16.36 11.88 9.00
CA LYS A 270 15.88 13.26 9.12
C LYS A 270 14.66 13.51 8.24
N VAL A 271 14.65 12.99 7.02
CA VAL A 271 13.56 13.19 6.07
C VAL A 271 13.36 11.94 5.22
N LEU A 272 12.12 11.48 5.10
CA LEU A 272 11.74 10.51 4.05
C LEU A 272 11.49 11.28 2.74
N ILE A 273 12.08 10.83 1.64
CA ILE A 273 11.81 11.40 0.31
C ILE A 273 11.24 10.33 -0.63
N ALA A 274 10.02 10.54 -1.11
CA ALA A 274 9.27 9.57 -1.90
C ALA A 274 8.55 10.25 -3.08
N PRO A 275 9.27 10.57 -4.18
CA PRO A 275 8.73 11.29 -5.34
C PRO A 275 7.94 10.33 -6.24
N LEU A 276 6.80 9.86 -5.76
CA LEU A 276 5.96 8.89 -6.46
C LEU A 276 5.19 9.57 -7.58
N ARG A 277 5.47 9.21 -8.83
CA ARG A 277 4.79 9.76 -10.01
C ARG A 277 3.47 9.04 -10.30
N PHE A 278 3.34 7.78 -9.90
CA PHE A 278 2.15 6.95 -10.03
C PHE A 278 2.06 5.94 -8.90
N GLY A 279 0.89 5.33 -8.74
CA GLY A 279 0.59 4.35 -7.70
C GLY A 279 -0.90 4.27 -7.43
N ALA A 280 -1.28 3.38 -6.55
CA ALA A 280 -2.63 3.22 -6.02
C ALA A 280 -2.55 2.81 -4.54
N GLY A 281 -3.67 2.70 -3.83
CA GLY A 281 -3.73 2.32 -2.43
C GLY A 281 -3.03 3.28 -1.47
N ILE A 282 -2.83 2.82 -0.25
CA ILE A 282 -2.14 3.55 0.83
C ILE A 282 -0.65 3.23 0.81
N LYS A 283 0.19 4.27 0.95
CA LYS A 283 1.65 4.14 0.92
C LYS A 283 2.18 3.93 2.34
N GLY A 284 2.29 2.67 2.77
CA GLY A 284 2.72 2.27 4.11
C GLY A 284 3.99 2.98 4.61
N LYS A 285 4.96 3.22 3.72
CA LYS A 285 6.20 3.96 4.07
C LYS A 285 5.95 5.36 4.64
N LEU A 286 4.89 6.04 4.19
CA LEU A 286 4.52 7.36 4.70
C LEU A 286 3.85 7.26 6.08
N ILE A 287 3.06 6.20 6.30
CA ILE A 287 2.52 5.88 7.62
C ILE A 287 3.65 5.53 8.59
N ASP A 288 4.63 4.71 8.16
CA ASP A 288 5.80 4.37 8.99
C ASP A 288 6.63 5.60 9.36
N ALA A 289 6.82 6.53 8.41
CA ALA A 289 7.48 7.80 8.69
C ALA A 289 6.73 8.62 9.73
N MET A 290 5.39 8.74 9.60
CA MET A 290 4.55 9.47 10.55
C MET A 290 4.58 8.84 11.94
N ARG A 291 4.53 7.50 12.06
CA ARG A 291 4.69 6.80 13.33
C ARG A 291 6.00 7.13 14.04
N CYS A 292 7.06 7.35 13.26
CA CYS A 292 8.40 7.67 13.76
C CYS A 292 8.65 9.18 13.88
N ALA A 293 7.62 10.01 13.74
CA ALA A 293 7.72 11.48 13.73
C ALA A 293 8.75 12.00 12.71
N THR A 294 8.87 11.33 11.56
CA THR A 294 9.80 11.66 10.49
C THR A 294 9.07 12.42 9.39
N PRO A 295 9.42 13.69 9.15
CA PRO A 295 8.85 14.46 8.04
C PRO A 295 9.11 13.81 6.69
N SER A 296 8.21 14.03 5.74
CA SER A 296 8.35 13.46 4.41
C SER A 296 8.16 14.47 3.28
N ILE A 297 8.93 14.32 2.22
CA ILE A 297 8.74 14.98 0.93
C ILE A 297 8.17 13.96 -0.03
N THR A 298 6.95 14.20 -0.50
CA THR A 298 6.27 13.27 -1.40
C THR A 298 5.42 14.02 -2.43
N THR A 299 4.56 13.31 -3.14
CA THR A 299 3.64 13.88 -4.13
C THR A 299 2.19 13.64 -3.68
N TRP A 300 1.22 14.20 -4.41
CA TRP A 300 -0.19 13.91 -4.16
C TRP A 300 -0.50 12.39 -4.30
N ILE A 301 0.19 11.68 -5.21
CA ILE A 301 0.11 10.21 -5.32
C ILE A 301 0.55 9.53 -4.02
N GLY A 302 1.60 10.05 -3.40
CA GLY A 302 2.08 9.55 -2.10
C GLY A 302 1.06 9.78 -0.98
N ALA A 303 0.50 10.99 -0.91
CA ALA A 303 -0.43 11.42 0.13
C ALA A 303 -1.85 10.87 -0.03
N GLU A 304 -2.19 10.38 -1.23
CA GLU A 304 -3.55 9.91 -1.56
C GLU A 304 -4.04 8.85 -0.57
N GLY A 305 -5.23 9.09 0.01
CA GLY A 305 -5.88 8.20 0.95
C GLY A 305 -5.34 8.26 2.39
N ILE A 306 -4.27 9.03 2.66
CA ILE A 306 -3.75 9.28 4.00
C ILE A 306 -4.36 10.56 4.58
N ILE A 307 -4.43 11.62 3.78
CA ILE A 307 -5.16 12.83 4.14
C ILE A 307 -6.65 12.56 3.97
N SER A 308 -7.43 12.88 4.99
CA SER A 308 -8.87 12.57 5.02
C SER A 308 -9.60 13.06 3.77
N ALA A 309 -10.45 12.19 3.23
CA ALA A 309 -11.35 12.52 2.13
C ALA A 309 -12.31 13.69 2.45
N ALA A 310 -12.57 14.00 3.70
CA ALA A 310 -13.39 15.15 4.09
C ALA A 310 -12.81 16.48 3.61
N SER A 311 -11.48 16.55 3.43
CA SER A 311 -10.80 17.71 2.83
C SER A 311 -10.88 17.70 1.28
N ILE A 312 -11.22 16.54 0.67
CA ILE A 312 -11.20 16.30 -0.78
C ILE A 312 -12.62 16.36 -1.38
N ILE A 313 -13.66 16.03 -0.58
CA ILE A 313 -15.06 15.89 -1.03
C ILE A 313 -15.76 17.27 -1.22
N ALA A 314 -15.15 18.38 -0.80
CA ALA A 314 -15.76 19.70 -0.99
C ALA A 314 -15.91 20.09 -2.47
N ASN A 315 -15.25 19.40 -3.41
CA ASN A 315 -15.37 19.68 -4.85
C ASN A 315 -15.42 18.40 -5.69
N SER A 316 -16.54 18.25 -6.36
CA SER A 316 -17.00 17.07 -7.11
C SER A 316 -16.33 16.86 -8.47
N SER A 317 -15.00 16.78 -8.54
CA SER A 317 -14.31 16.24 -9.72
C SER A 317 -12.96 15.65 -9.33
N ILE A 318 -12.58 14.57 -10.01
CA ILE A 318 -11.29 13.87 -9.90
C ILE A 318 -10.08 14.83 -10.12
N GLN A 319 -10.34 16.07 -10.54
CA GLN A 319 -9.36 17.05 -11.01
C GLN A 319 -8.85 18.04 -9.93
N GLU A 320 -9.44 18.12 -8.73
CA GLU A 320 -9.19 19.24 -7.82
C GLU A 320 -8.46 18.88 -6.51
N ILE A 321 -7.42 18.06 -6.55
CA ILE A 321 -6.49 17.87 -5.41
C ILE A 321 -5.46 19.02 -5.32
N ASP A 322 -5.57 20.04 -6.16
CA ASP A 322 -4.63 21.16 -6.23
C ASP A 322 -5.03 22.39 -5.36
N ASP A 323 -5.88 22.22 -4.33
CA ASP A 323 -6.12 23.32 -3.39
C ASP A 323 -4.88 23.52 -2.50
N PRO A 324 -4.13 24.64 -2.65
CA PRO A 324 -2.97 24.96 -1.83
C PRO A 324 -3.23 24.98 -0.32
N LYS A 325 -4.49 25.17 0.11
CA LYS A 325 -4.87 25.14 1.53
C LYS A 325 -4.93 23.73 2.11
N GLN A 326 -5.17 22.70 1.28
CA GLN A 326 -5.09 21.28 1.70
C GLN A 326 -3.64 20.77 1.71
N LEU A 327 -2.79 21.32 0.83
CA LEU A 327 -1.35 21.07 0.82
C LEU A 327 -0.64 21.56 2.09
N ALA A 328 -1.21 22.53 2.79
CA ALA A 328 -0.65 23.08 4.04
C ALA A 328 -0.71 22.11 5.24
N GLN A 329 -1.33 20.94 5.09
CA GLN A 329 -1.52 19.97 6.18
C GLN A 329 -0.66 18.71 6.06
N TRP A 330 0.30 18.65 5.12
CA TRP A 330 1.21 17.51 5.01
C TRP A 330 2.40 17.67 5.98
N PRO A 331 2.80 16.61 6.72
CA PRO A 331 3.94 16.67 7.64
C PRO A 331 5.27 16.64 6.88
N GLY A 332 5.65 17.76 6.33
CA GLY A 332 6.79 17.97 5.45
C GLY A 332 6.39 18.75 4.20
N ALA A 333 6.52 18.17 3.01
CA ALA A 333 6.17 18.85 1.77
C ALA A 333 5.49 17.94 0.75
N LEU A 334 4.51 18.49 0.02
CA LEU A 334 3.97 17.90 -1.20
C LEU A 334 4.54 18.64 -2.41
N CYS A 335 5.30 17.92 -3.23
CA CYS A 335 5.86 18.43 -4.46
C CYS A 335 5.11 17.86 -5.68
N SER A 336 5.23 18.54 -6.82
CA SER A 336 4.71 18.00 -8.08
C SER A 336 5.36 16.68 -8.46
N ALA A 337 4.61 15.80 -9.10
CA ALA A 337 5.11 14.55 -9.66
C ALA A 337 5.87 14.75 -11.00
N ASN A 338 5.80 15.93 -11.61
CA ASN A 338 6.47 16.24 -12.87
C ASN A 338 7.95 16.57 -12.67
N THR A 339 8.76 15.56 -12.45
CA THR A 339 10.21 15.68 -12.20
C THR A 339 11.04 15.96 -13.47
N THR A 340 10.43 16.21 -14.61
CA THR A 340 11.10 16.73 -15.82
C THR A 340 11.16 18.26 -15.84
N ASP A 341 10.33 18.92 -15.02
CA ASP A 341 10.30 20.38 -14.88
C ASP A 341 11.38 20.86 -13.91
N ALA A 342 12.23 21.74 -14.36
CA ALA A 342 13.30 22.33 -13.55
C ALA A 342 12.77 23.09 -12.32
N ALA A 343 11.61 23.77 -12.42
CA ALA A 343 10.99 24.46 -11.31
C ALA A 343 10.54 23.48 -10.21
N VAL A 344 10.02 22.31 -10.60
CA VAL A 344 9.65 21.22 -9.67
C VAL A 344 10.89 20.68 -8.96
N ILE A 345 12.00 20.46 -9.68
CA ILE A 345 13.26 20.03 -9.06
C ILE A 345 13.74 21.05 -8.04
N GLN A 346 13.68 22.35 -8.36
CA GLN A 346 14.06 23.42 -7.43
C GLN A 346 13.14 23.47 -6.20
N ASP A 347 11.87 23.10 -6.34
CA ASP A 347 10.97 22.95 -5.19
C ASP A 347 11.41 21.80 -4.27
N TYR A 348 11.73 20.64 -4.82
CA TYR A 348 12.31 19.53 -4.03
C TYR A 348 13.56 19.96 -3.28
N VAL A 349 14.46 20.72 -3.94
CA VAL A 349 15.70 21.22 -3.30
C VAL A 349 15.36 22.17 -2.16
N ARG A 350 14.47 23.13 -2.37
CA ARG A 350 14.06 24.09 -1.36
C ARG A 350 13.48 23.41 -0.13
N GLN A 351 12.57 22.44 -0.32
CA GLN A 351 11.94 21.69 0.77
C GLN A 351 12.96 20.79 1.50
N ALA A 352 13.84 20.13 0.74
CA ALA A 352 14.88 19.30 1.32
C ALA A 352 15.86 20.11 2.18
N VAL A 353 16.30 21.27 1.69
CA VAL A 353 17.19 22.17 2.44
C VAL A 353 16.52 22.69 3.71
N ALA A 354 15.25 23.12 3.63
CA ALA A 354 14.50 23.61 4.77
C ALA A 354 14.37 22.53 5.85
N LEU A 355 13.88 21.33 5.51
CA LEU A 355 13.71 20.25 6.47
C LEU A 355 15.03 19.68 7.01
N HIS A 356 16.10 19.78 6.25
CA HIS A 356 17.40 19.26 6.68
C HIS A 356 18.15 20.22 7.63
N ASN A 357 18.06 21.54 7.40
CA ASN A 357 18.89 22.54 8.09
C ASN A 357 18.13 23.38 9.11
N ASP A 358 16.83 23.59 8.95
CA ASP A 358 16.04 24.41 9.85
C ASP A 358 15.25 23.56 10.83
N LYS A 359 15.70 23.57 12.09
CA LYS A 359 15.06 22.84 13.19
C LYS A 359 13.59 23.24 13.38
N SER A 360 13.28 24.53 13.27
CA SER A 360 11.89 25.01 13.49
C SER A 360 10.92 24.45 12.43
N THR A 361 11.35 24.45 11.16
CA THR A 361 10.60 23.85 10.05
C THR A 361 10.46 22.34 10.26
N TRP A 362 11.53 21.67 10.65
CA TRP A 362 11.52 20.24 10.91
C TRP A 362 10.61 19.88 12.08
N ASP A 363 10.73 20.56 13.24
CA ASP A 363 9.90 20.31 14.44
C ASP A 363 8.42 20.53 14.14
N SER A 364 8.08 21.58 13.38
CA SER A 364 6.70 21.85 12.97
C SER A 364 6.12 20.69 12.12
N ALA A 365 6.89 20.22 11.15
CA ALA A 365 6.50 19.09 10.31
C ALA A 365 6.42 17.78 11.11
N SER A 366 7.40 17.52 11.97
CA SER A 366 7.45 16.35 12.85
C SER A 366 6.24 16.30 13.80
N ASN A 367 5.86 17.42 14.42
CA ASN A 367 4.70 17.48 15.30
C ASN A 367 3.37 17.24 14.56
N LEU A 368 3.29 17.65 13.28
CA LEU A 368 2.09 17.42 12.47
C LEU A 368 1.86 15.94 12.13
N THR A 369 2.92 15.09 12.17
CA THR A 369 2.78 13.65 11.87
C THR A 369 1.75 12.98 12.76
N ALA A 370 1.76 13.25 14.06
CA ALA A 370 0.83 12.66 15.02
C ALA A 370 -0.62 13.05 14.73
N THR A 371 -0.86 14.31 14.34
CA THR A 371 -2.20 14.79 14.00
C THR A 371 -2.76 14.07 12.77
N ILE A 372 -1.96 13.97 11.70
CA ILE A 372 -2.40 13.31 10.47
C ILE A 372 -2.58 11.80 10.71
N LEU A 373 -1.66 11.18 11.43
CA LEU A 373 -1.76 9.75 11.76
C LEU A 373 -3.02 9.45 12.59
N SER A 374 -3.31 10.24 13.60
CA SER A 374 -4.53 10.09 14.42
C SER A 374 -5.81 10.28 13.59
N SER A 375 -5.80 11.22 12.65
CA SER A 375 -6.92 11.39 11.71
C SER A 375 -7.09 10.16 10.83
N PHE A 376 -6.01 9.61 10.28
CA PHE A 376 -6.03 8.39 9.47
C PHE A 376 -6.52 7.18 10.29
N GLU A 377 -6.02 6.98 11.51
CA GLU A 377 -6.42 5.89 12.39
C GLU A 377 -7.88 6.01 12.88
N SER A 378 -8.42 7.22 12.97
CA SER A 378 -9.82 7.44 13.33
C SER A 378 -10.82 6.96 12.28
N GLU A 379 -10.36 6.77 11.03
CA GLU A 379 -11.16 6.26 9.93
C GLU A 379 -11.37 4.75 10.05
N GLN A 380 -12.30 4.34 10.91
CA GLN A 380 -12.65 2.93 11.10
C GLN A 380 -13.75 2.47 10.14
N PRO A 381 -13.83 1.17 9.83
CA PRO A 381 -14.96 0.59 9.11
C PRO A 381 -16.24 0.68 9.96
N GLU A 382 -17.39 0.80 9.30
CA GLU A 382 -18.71 0.81 9.97
C GLU A 382 -18.94 -0.47 10.79
N VAL A 383 -18.46 -1.61 10.29
CA VAL A 383 -18.56 -2.91 10.95
C VAL A 383 -17.17 -3.56 10.94
N PRO A 384 -16.67 -4.09 12.06
CA PRO A 384 -15.41 -4.81 12.11
C PRO A 384 -15.38 -6.01 11.14
N LEU A 385 -14.21 -6.31 10.57
CA LEU A 385 -14.05 -7.35 9.53
C LEU A 385 -14.64 -8.71 9.95
N ILE A 386 -14.34 -9.18 11.15
CA ILE A 386 -14.81 -10.51 11.64
C ILE A 386 -16.32 -10.53 11.80
N GLU A 387 -16.90 -9.48 12.33
CA GLU A 387 -18.36 -9.33 12.47
C GLU A 387 -19.03 -9.31 11.10
N LYS A 388 -18.47 -8.56 10.15
CA LYS A 388 -18.96 -8.51 8.76
C LYS A 388 -18.92 -9.88 8.09
N ILE A 389 -17.80 -10.60 8.18
CA ILE A 389 -17.65 -11.95 7.62
C ILE A 389 -18.66 -12.93 8.27
N THR A 390 -18.76 -12.92 9.59
CA THR A 390 -19.67 -13.82 10.31
C THR A 390 -21.13 -13.55 9.97
N GLY A 391 -21.53 -12.28 9.95
CA GLY A 391 -22.90 -11.88 9.59
C GLY A 391 -23.25 -12.24 8.14
N LEU A 392 -22.35 -11.99 7.20
CA LEU A 392 -22.56 -12.36 5.79
C LEU A 392 -22.61 -13.88 5.59
N LYS A 393 -21.77 -14.65 6.30
CA LYS A 393 -21.82 -16.11 6.22
C LYS A 393 -23.16 -16.65 6.69
N GLN A 394 -23.75 -16.08 7.76
CA GLN A 394 -25.06 -16.48 8.28
C GLN A 394 -26.22 -16.13 7.32
N SER A 395 -26.11 -15.04 6.58
CA SER A 395 -27.14 -14.53 5.68
C SER A 395 -26.77 -14.65 4.19
N LEU A 396 -25.85 -15.56 3.83
CA LEU A 396 -25.19 -15.59 2.52
C LEU A 396 -26.18 -15.64 1.34
N ASN A 397 -27.22 -16.48 1.42
CA ASN A 397 -28.21 -16.60 0.35
C ASN A 397 -29.01 -15.30 0.17
N THR A 398 -29.41 -14.68 1.28
CA THR A 398 -30.12 -13.38 1.25
C THR A 398 -29.22 -12.29 0.67
N HIS A 399 -27.95 -12.26 1.07
CA HIS A 399 -26.97 -11.31 0.55
C HIS A 399 -26.79 -11.46 -0.97
N ARG A 400 -26.57 -12.69 -1.45
CA ARG A 400 -26.38 -12.97 -2.90
C ARG A 400 -27.60 -12.62 -3.74
N ASN A 401 -28.80 -12.77 -3.20
CA ASN A 401 -30.04 -12.40 -3.91
C ASN A 401 -30.25 -10.87 -3.98
N GLY A 402 -29.55 -10.10 -3.15
CA GLY A 402 -29.62 -8.64 -3.13
C GLY A 402 -28.50 -7.93 -3.91
N LEU A 403 -27.55 -8.67 -4.47
CA LEU A 403 -26.48 -8.16 -5.33
C LEU A 403 -26.89 -8.17 -6.80
#